data_17c073b55209b324d9c1e227d67e1181
#
_entry.id   17c073b55209b324d9c1e227d67e1181
#
_cell.length_a   1.000
_cell.length_b   1.000
_cell.length_c   1.000
_cell.angle_alpha   90.00
_cell.angle_beta   90.00
_cell.angle_gamma   90.00
#
_symmetry.space_group_name_H-M   'P 1'
#
loop_
_entity.id
_entity.type
_entity.pdbx_description
1 polymer ?
#
loop_
_entity_poly.entity_id
_entity_poly.type
_entity_poly.pdbx_seq_one_letter_code
_entity_poly.pdbx_strand_id
1 'polypeptide(L)'
;QYIDTSQISGEPILHISARELIATDYYRKKPERERQHVKGRKRHGIDDMFSTGEIEALYEETFKDVDIFQDNISLFGNKFVSPVSKLGPTFYKYYIMDTIDIGSDRCIDLAFSPFNVESFGFTGHIYVTTDSTFFIRAVQMNVPHDINMNFVEYMNIKQDYSRQPDGTRILNKETLTAELKLVNALNGFYAHREVVYANYNFENTPAGEKILESPAKVVEEDNSMKQSDEFWAANRLNEVTEKEQSVQKMMKELRNNPLYYWL
;
A
#
# COMPACT_ATOMS: atom_id res chain seq x y z
N GLN A 1 -16.00 0.99 -22.21
CA GLN A 1 -14.80 1.85 -22.34
C GLN A 1 -14.16 2.19 -20.98
N TYR A 2 -14.92 2.11 -19.86
CA TYR A 2 -14.48 2.43 -18.51
C TYR A 2 -14.49 1.23 -17.55
N ILE A 3 -14.86 0.06 -18.05
CA ILE A 3 -14.84 -1.18 -17.29
C ILE A 3 -13.48 -1.85 -17.50
N ASP A 4 -12.82 -2.16 -16.42
CA ASP A 4 -11.60 -2.95 -16.37
C ASP A 4 -11.94 -4.37 -15.88
N THR A 5 -10.96 -5.23 -15.79
CA THR A 5 -11.12 -6.60 -15.30
C THR A 5 -10.15 -6.81 -14.14
N SER A 6 -10.64 -7.36 -13.04
CA SER A 6 -9.78 -7.77 -11.94
C SER A 6 -8.76 -8.80 -12.43
N GLN A 7 -7.51 -8.56 -12.14
CA GLN A 7 -6.44 -9.53 -12.41
C GLN A 7 -6.46 -10.73 -11.45
N ILE A 8 -7.35 -10.69 -10.48
CA ILE A 8 -7.48 -11.68 -9.42
C ILE A 8 -8.67 -12.57 -9.69
N SER A 9 -9.88 -12.01 -9.61
CA SER A 9 -11.14 -12.75 -9.78
C SER A 9 -11.56 -12.90 -11.23
N GLY A 10 -11.02 -12.06 -12.16
CA GLY A 10 -11.49 -11.97 -13.53
C GLY A 10 -12.82 -11.23 -13.70
N GLU A 11 -13.39 -10.71 -12.61
CA GLU A 11 -14.65 -9.99 -12.62
C GLU A 11 -14.50 -8.55 -13.16
N PRO A 12 -15.56 -7.98 -13.75
CA PRO A 12 -15.53 -6.61 -14.22
C PRO A 12 -15.37 -5.62 -13.06
N ILE A 13 -14.48 -4.64 -13.22
CA ILE A 13 -14.21 -3.57 -12.25
C ILE A 13 -14.60 -2.23 -12.84
N LEU A 14 -15.34 -1.44 -12.08
CA LEU A 14 -15.54 -0.02 -12.34
C LEU A 14 -14.76 0.81 -11.32
N HIS A 15 -13.82 1.63 -11.79
CA HIS A 15 -13.07 2.54 -10.93
C HIS A 15 -13.94 3.73 -10.55
N ILE A 16 -14.35 3.82 -9.29
CA ILE A 16 -15.26 4.86 -8.79
C ILE A 16 -14.53 5.99 -8.07
N SER A 17 -13.27 5.77 -7.69
CA SER A 17 -12.45 6.77 -6.99
C SER A 17 -10.98 6.60 -7.34
N ALA A 18 -10.29 7.72 -7.47
CA ALA A 18 -8.83 7.78 -7.56
C ALA A 18 -8.30 8.87 -6.64
N ARG A 19 -7.26 8.55 -5.86
CA ARG A 19 -6.61 9.48 -4.94
C ARG A 19 -5.12 9.51 -5.22
N GLU A 20 -4.55 10.70 -5.16
CA GLU A 20 -3.12 10.92 -5.33
C GLU A 20 -2.61 11.79 -4.19
N LEU A 21 -1.48 11.42 -3.62
CA LEU A 21 -0.86 12.07 -2.48
C LEU A 21 0.64 12.28 -2.74
N ILE A 22 1.10 13.51 -2.51
CA ILE A 22 2.52 13.83 -2.41
C ILE A 22 2.80 14.26 -0.97
N ALA A 23 3.66 13.51 -0.28
CA ALA A 23 3.99 13.77 1.11
C ALA A 23 5.48 13.56 1.37
N THR A 24 5.95 14.08 2.49
CA THR A 24 7.24 13.74 3.07
C THR A 24 7.00 13.10 4.43
N ASP A 25 7.49 11.88 4.60
CA ASP A 25 7.41 11.17 5.87
C ASP A 25 8.64 11.48 6.70
N TYR A 26 8.43 11.86 7.96
CA TYR A 26 9.48 12.17 8.93
C TYR A 26 9.45 11.12 10.03
N TYR A 27 10.60 10.52 10.29
CA TYR A 27 10.76 9.51 11.33
C TYR A 27 11.92 9.85 12.25
N ARG A 28 11.73 9.66 13.55
CA ARG A 28 12.76 9.76 14.58
C ARG A 28 12.67 8.54 15.51
N LYS A 29 13.79 7.87 15.70
CA LYS A 29 13.86 6.63 16.49
C LYS A 29 13.75 6.86 18.01
N LYS A 30 14.30 7.96 18.50
CA LYS A 30 14.32 8.25 19.97
C LYS A 30 14.15 9.75 20.26
N PRO A 31 13.10 10.18 21.01
CA PRO A 31 11.88 9.39 21.24
C PRO A 31 11.22 9.06 19.90
N GLU A 32 10.61 7.88 19.85
CA GLU A 32 9.97 7.42 18.60
C GLU A 32 8.84 8.37 18.22
N ARG A 33 8.96 8.91 17.02
CA ARG A 33 7.97 9.78 16.41
C ARG A 33 7.96 9.60 14.91
N GLU A 34 6.77 9.61 14.37
CA GLU A 34 6.50 9.57 12.95
C GLU A 34 5.46 10.62 12.60
N ARG A 35 5.71 11.38 11.53
CA ARG A 35 4.80 12.41 11.04
C ARG A 35 4.84 12.42 9.52
N GLN A 36 3.67 12.52 8.92
CA GLN A 36 3.53 12.73 7.49
C GLN A 36 3.21 14.20 7.20
N HIS A 37 3.98 14.83 6.34
CA HIS A 37 3.76 16.18 5.85
C HIS A 37 3.22 16.14 4.43
N VAL A 38 1.91 16.38 4.27
CA VAL A 38 1.19 16.36 3.00
C VAL A 38 1.37 17.68 2.28
N LYS A 39 1.99 17.64 1.09
CA LYS A 39 2.25 18.81 0.23
C LYS A 39 1.24 18.93 -0.90
N GLY A 40 0.72 17.82 -1.38
CA GLY A 40 -0.28 17.79 -2.43
C GLY A 40 -1.25 16.63 -2.27
N ARG A 41 -2.53 16.91 -2.52
CA ARG A 41 -3.59 15.90 -2.48
C ARG A 41 -4.55 16.14 -3.64
N LYS A 42 -4.80 15.11 -4.44
CA LYS A 42 -5.86 15.08 -5.43
C LYS A 42 -6.85 13.97 -5.09
N ARG A 43 -8.11 14.22 -5.32
CA ARG A 43 -9.18 13.24 -5.20
C ARG A 43 -10.12 13.39 -6.41
N HIS A 44 -10.36 12.30 -7.08
CA HIS A 44 -11.30 12.19 -8.17
C HIS A 44 -12.20 11.00 -7.89
N GLY A 45 -13.49 11.21 -7.80
CA GLY A 45 -14.38 10.08 -7.56
C GLY A 45 -15.80 10.49 -7.22
N ILE A 46 -16.64 9.47 -7.13
CA ILE A 46 -18.02 9.52 -6.66
C ILE A 46 -18.18 8.84 -5.30
N ASP A 47 -17.07 8.55 -4.65
CA ASP A 47 -17.01 7.88 -3.36
C ASP A 47 -17.76 8.65 -2.25
N ASP A 48 -17.85 9.98 -2.35
CA ASP A 48 -18.68 10.78 -1.44
C ASP A 48 -20.19 10.45 -1.51
N MET A 49 -20.65 9.88 -2.62
CA MET A 49 -22.03 9.45 -2.78
C MET A 49 -22.31 8.07 -2.12
N PHE A 50 -21.26 7.31 -1.88
CA PHE A 50 -21.33 5.97 -1.30
C PHE A 50 -20.73 5.89 0.11
N SER A 51 -20.36 7.04 0.71
CA SER A 51 -19.71 7.08 2.02
C SER A 51 -20.70 6.69 3.13
N THR A 52 -20.84 5.39 3.31
CA THR A 52 -21.27 4.85 4.59
C THR A 52 -20.03 4.73 5.47
N GLY A 53 -20.16 4.87 6.80
CA GLY A 53 -19.02 4.74 7.73
C GLY A 53 -18.26 3.41 7.57
N GLU A 54 -18.88 2.38 7.02
CA GLU A 54 -18.27 1.08 6.71
C GLU A 54 -17.27 1.20 5.54
N ILE A 55 -17.59 1.96 4.49
CA ILE A 55 -16.69 2.18 3.35
C ILE A 55 -15.50 3.03 3.77
N GLU A 56 -15.70 4.06 4.61
CA GLU A 56 -14.60 4.85 5.15
C GLU A 56 -13.64 3.99 5.98
N ALA A 57 -14.14 3.12 6.84
CA ALA A 57 -13.32 2.21 7.62
C ALA A 57 -12.51 1.24 6.74
N LEU A 58 -13.09 0.73 5.64
CA LEU A 58 -12.37 -0.08 4.66
C LEU A 58 -11.29 0.70 3.94
N TYR A 59 -11.55 1.97 3.61
CA TYR A 59 -10.54 2.86 3.04
C TYR A 59 -9.38 3.06 4.00
N GLU A 60 -9.65 3.39 5.25
CA GLU A 60 -8.61 3.60 6.26
C GLU A 60 -7.72 2.35 6.43
N GLU A 61 -8.32 1.17 6.47
CA GLU A 61 -7.56 -0.09 6.56
C GLU A 61 -6.70 -0.35 5.31
N THR A 62 -7.22 -0.04 4.11
CA THR A 62 -6.48 -0.21 2.85
C THR A 62 -5.30 0.75 2.73
N PHE A 63 -5.37 1.90 3.41
CA PHE A 63 -4.33 2.93 3.38
C PHE A 63 -3.34 2.86 4.56
N LYS A 64 -3.48 1.90 5.45
CA LYS A 64 -2.48 1.65 6.50
C LYS A 64 -1.15 1.18 5.92
N ASP A 65 -0.07 1.70 6.48
CA ASP A 65 1.26 1.21 6.17
C ASP A 65 1.47 -0.19 6.74
N VAL A 66 2.18 -1.01 5.98
CA VAL A 66 2.47 -2.40 6.36
C VAL A 66 3.95 -2.51 6.71
N ASP A 67 4.26 -2.61 8.00
CA ASP A 67 5.63 -2.89 8.46
C ASP A 67 5.81 -4.40 8.67
N ILE A 68 6.49 -5.05 7.73
CA ILE A 68 6.77 -6.49 7.79
C ILE A 68 7.79 -6.88 8.87
N PHE A 69 8.52 -5.93 9.44
CA PHE A 69 9.54 -6.18 10.48
C PHE A 69 8.97 -6.16 11.89
N GLN A 70 7.68 -5.80 12.04
CA GLN A 70 6.94 -6.01 13.28
C GLN A 70 6.61 -7.50 13.47
N ASP A 71 6.45 -7.94 14.72
CA ASP A 71 6.05 -9.32 15.00
C ASP A 71 4.67 -9.66 14.45
N ASN A 72 3.77 -8.68 14.45
CA ASN A 72 2.42 -8.81 13.92
C ASN A 72 2.06 -7.63 13.03
N ILE A 73 1.41 -7.93 11.91
CA ILE A 73 0.83 -6.98 10.97
C ILE A 73 -0.66 -6.91 11.23
N SER A 74 -1.18 -5.71 11.54
CA SER A 74 -2.61 -5.52 11.80
C SER A 74 -3.33 -5.15 10.51
N LEU A 75 -4.26 -5.99 10.06
CA LEU A 75 -5.07 -5.78 8.85
C LEU A 75 -6.53 -6.12 9.16
N PHE A 76 -7.43 -5.21 8.83
CA PHE A 76 -8.89 -5.38 9.02
C PHE A 76 -9.27 -5.92 10.40
N GLY A 77 -8.66 -5.36 11.45
CA GLY A 77 -8.92 -5.75 12.84
C GLY A 77 -8.27 -7.06 13.29
N ASN A 78 -7.61 -7.79 12.40
CA ASN A 78 -6.91 -9.05 12.70
C ASN A 78 -5.40 -8.84 12.78
N LYS A 79 -4.72 -9.69 13.56
CA LYS A 79 -3.26 -9.69 13.70
C LYS A 79 -2.68 -10.88 12.97
N PHE A 80 -1.93 -10.61 11.92
CA PHE A 80 -1.20 -11.60 11.15
C PHE A 80 0.24 -11.68 11.64
N VAL A 81 0.75 -12.88 11.86
CA VAL A 81 2.17 -13.06 12.18
C VAL A 81 3.00 -12.70 10.95
N SER A 82 4.01 -11.85 11.11
CA SER A 82 4.90 -11.53 10.00
C SER A 82 5.82 -12.70 9.65
N PRO A 83 5.98 -13.03 8.36
CA PRO A 83 6.87 -14.11 7.95
C PRO A 83 8.35 -13.79 8.15
N VAL A 84 8.73 -12.55 8.36
CA VAL A 84 10.12 -12.13 8.59
C VAL A 84 10.40 -11.80 10.06
N SER A 85 9.41 -11.97 10.92
CA SER A 85 9.55 -11.74 12.37
C SER A 85 10.29 -12.88 13.06
N LYS A 86 10.66 -12.64 14.31
CA LYS A 86 11.27 -13.68 15.17
C LYS A 86 10.33 -14.87 15.39
N LEU A 87 9.03 -14.66 15.31
CA LEU A 87 8.01 -15.72 15.43
C LEU A 87 7.85 -16.52 14.13
N GLY A 88 8.31 -15.96 13.01
CA GLY A 88 8.18 -16.58 11.68
C GLY A 88 8.55 -18.06 11.65
N PRO A 89 9.75 -18.49 12.09
CA PRO A 89 10.17 -19.89 12.03
C PRO A 89 9.30 -20.86 12.84
N THR A 90 8.56 -20.38 13.84
CA THR A 90 7.63 -21.20 14.65
C THR A 90 6.23 -21.24 14.06
N PHE A 91 5.92 -20.34 13.15
CA PHE A 91 4.59 -20.16 12.59
C PHE A 91 4.50 -20.61 11.12
N TYR A 92 5.59 -20.47 10.36
CA TYR A 92 5.66 -20.75 8.92
C TYR A 92 6.61 -21.88 8.57
N LYS A 93 6.27 -22.58 7.49
CA LYS A 93 7.18 -23.43 6.71
C LYS A 93 7.80 -22.58 5.62
N TYR A 94 9.10 -22.78 5.36
CA TYR A 94 9.84 -22.06 4.31
C TYR A 94 10.43 -23.08 3.34
N TYR A 95 10.36 -22.76 2.05
CA TYR A 95 10.84 -23.61 0.97
C TYR A 95 11.68 -22.78 0.01
N ILE A 96 12.93 -23.22 -0.23
CA ILE A 96 13.76 -22.64 -1.27
C ILE A 96 13.21 -23.12 -2.61
N MET A 97 12.74 -22.17 -3.44
CA MET A 97 12.14 -22.47 -4.73
C MET A 97 13.15 -22.36 -5.86
N ASP A 98 13.83 -21.23 -5.96
CA ASP A 98 14.75 -20.91 -7.04
C ASP A 98 15.73 -19.81 -6.63
N THR A 99 16.59 -19.43 -7.55
CA THR A 99 17.45 -18.26 -7.43
C THR A 99 17.21 -17.36 -8.63
N ILE A 100 16.75 -16.13 -8.36
CA ILE A 100 16.38 -15.16 -9.40
C ILE A 100 17.19 -13.86 -9.27
N ASP A 101 17.25 -13.10 -10.32
CA ASP A 101 17.87 -11.77 -10.30
C ASP A 101 16.79 -10.69 -10.19
N ILE A 102 16.93 -9.78 -9.22
CA ILE A 102 16.08 -8.61 -9.02
C ILE A 102 16.94 -7.35 -9.16
N GLY A 103 16.88 -6.72 -10.33
CA GLY A 103 17.83 -5.67 -10.69
C GLY A 103 19.23 -6.22 -10.75
N SER A 104 20.14 -5.66 -9.96
CA SER A 104 21.54 -6.14 -9.83
C SER A 104 21.74 -7.22 -8.78
N ASP A 105 20.72 -7.52 -7.98
CA ASP A 105 20.83 -8.41 -6.84
C ASP A 105 20.40 -9.83 -7.20
N ARG A 106 21.29 -10.80 -6.97
CA ARG A 106 20.95 -12.20 -7.06
C ARG A 106 20.30 -12.65 -5.76
N CYS A 107 19.06 -13.19 -5.83
CA CYS A 107 18.23 -13.49 -4.68
C CYS A 107 17.79 -14.95 -4.68
N ILE A 108 17.70 -15.53 -3.50
CA ILE A 108 16.99 -16.78 -3.24
C ILE A 108 15.50 -16.45 -3.16
N ASP A 109 14.69 -17.14 -3.94
CA ASP A 109 13.23 -17.15 -3.79
C ASP A 109 12.85 -18.14 -2.69
N LEU A 110 12.37 -17.62 -1.58
CA LEU A 110 11.95 -18.36 -0.41
C LEU A 110 10.44 -18.32 -0.27
N ALA A 111 9.74 -19.34 -0.73
CA ALA A 111 8.30 -19.46 -0.51
C ALA A 111 7.99 -19.77 0.95
N PHE A 112 6.87 -19.27 1.46
CA PHE A 112 6.44 -19.55 2.82
C PHE A 112 4.92 -19.77 2.91
N SER A 113 4.52 -20.59 3.89
CA SER A 113 3.12 -20.82 4.23
C SER A 113 2.95 -21.13 5.72
N PRO A 114 1.83 -20.78 6.37
CA PRO A 114 1.57 -21.15 7.77
C PRO A 114 1.58 -22.68 7.97
N PHE A 115 1.99 -23.15 9.15
CA PHE A 115 1.82 -24.57 9.52
C PHE A 115 0.34 -24.96 9.58
N ASN A 116 -0.51 -24.05 10.06
CA ASN A 116 -1.95 -24.19 10.06
C ASN A 116 -2.56 -23.14 9.11
N VAL A 117 -3.20 -23.60 8.04
CA VAL A 117 -3.77 -22.74 6.99
C VAL A 117 -4.95 -21.88 7.46
N GLU A 118 -5.61 -22.25 8.57
CA GLU A 118 -6.70 -21.47 9.16
C GLU A 118 -6.21 -20.35 10.09
N SER A 119 -4.89 -20.30 10.37
CA SER A 119 -4.31 -19.26 11.22
C SER A 119 -4.13 -17.95 10.46
N PHE A 120 -4.24 -16.81 11.17
CA PHE A 120 -3.96 -15.49 10.60
C PHE A 120 -2.48 -15.35 10.25
N GLY A 121 -2.14 -15.87 9.08
CA GLY A 121 -0.82 -15.83 8.48
C GLY A 121 -0.93 -15.61 6.98
N PHE A 122 0.20 -15.26 6.38
CA PHE A 122 0.30 -15.05 4.93
C PHE A 122 0.87 -16.29 4.24
N THR A 123 0.59 -16.41 2.96
CA THR A 123 1.38 -17.23 2.04
C THR A 123 2.13 -16.31 1.09
N GLY A 124 3.26 -16.75 0.55
CA GLY A 124 3.95 -15.91 -0.43
C GLY A 124 5.43 -16.21 -0.57
N HIS A 125 6.18 -15.18 -0.95
CA HIS A 125 7.59 -15.26 -1.28
C HIS A 125 8.39 -14.16 -0.60
N ILE A 126 9.58 -14.51 -0.11
CA ILE A 126 10.59 -13.59 0.38
C ILE A 126 11.81 -13.75 -0.51
N TYR A 127 12.29 -12.65 -1.07
CA TYR A 127 13.47 -12.63 -1.91
C TYR A 127 14.66 -12.12 -1.11
N VAL A 128 15.61 -13.01 -0.85
CA VAL A 128 16.76 -12.74 0.03
C VAL A 128 18.03 -12.76 -0.80
N THR A 129 18.86 -11.72 -0.69
CA THR A 129 20.14 -11.68 -1.43
C THR A 129 21.04 -12.84 -1.06
N THR A 130 21.83 -13.34 -2.04
CA THR A 130 22.77 -14.45 -1.86
C THR A 130 24.09 -14.02 -1.25
N ASP A 131 24.28 -12.73 -1.00
CA ASP A 131 25.46 -12.20 -0.34
C ASP A 131 25.48 -12.54 1.17
N SER A 132 26.59 -12.28 1.84
CA SER A 132 26.75 -12.57 3.27
C SER A 132 25.82 -11.79 4.20
N THR A 133 25.06 -10.82 3.69
CA THR A 133 24.14 -9.99 4.47
C THR A 133 22.73 -10.56 4.54
N PHE A 134 22.37 -11.47 3.62
CA PHE A 134 21.01 -12.03 3.51
C PHE A 134 19.93 -10.96 3.57
N PHE A 135 20.13 -9.89 2.79
CA PHE A 135 19.24 -8.76 2.77
C PHE A 135 17.89 -9.15 2.13
N ILE A 136 16.77 -8.77 2.76
CA ILE A 136 15.44 -8.95 2.16
C ILE A 136 15.26 -7.87 1.08
N ARG A 137 15.32 -8.31 -0.18
CA ARG A 137 15.21 -7.45 -1.35
C ARG A 137 13.76 -7.15 -1.71
N ALA A 138 12.88 -8.13 -1.58
CA ALA A 138 11.46 -7.98 -1.81
C ALA A 138 10.66 -9.00 -1.01
N VAL A 139 9.39 -8.70 -0.79
CA VAL A 139 8.42 -9.61 -0.19
C VAL A 139 7.11 -9.52 -0.95
N GLN A 140 6.50 -10.67 -1.21
CA GLN A 140 5.14 -10.78 -1.69
C GLN A 140 4.34 -11.62 -0.69
N MET A 141 3.26 -11.06 -0.17
CA MET A 141 2.39 -11.69 0.81
C MET A 141 0.96 -11.73 0.29
N ASN A 142 0.33 -12.89 0.39
CA ASN A 142 -1.07 -13.08 0.08
C ASN A 142 -1.81 -13.52 1.34
N VAL A 143 -2.99 -12.99 1.57
CA VAL A 143 -3.92 -13.54 2.55
C VAL A 143 -4.54 -14.79 1.92
N PRO A 144 -4.40 -15.98 2.54
CA PRO A 144 -5.00 -17.21 2.03
C PRO A 144 -6.54 -17.12 2.02
N HIS A 145 -7.16 -17.68 1.00
CA HIS A 145 -8.63 -17.69 0.86
C HIS A 145 -9.33 -18.46 1.99
N ASP A 146 -8.64 -19.45 2.59
CA ASP A 146 -9.19 -20.29 3.66
C ASP A 146 -9.31 -19.56 5.01
N ILE A 147 -8.71 -18.39 5.14
CA ILE A 147 -8.85 -17.56 6.33
C ILE A 147 -10.17 -16.78 6.23
N ASN A 148 -11.08 -17.07 7.15
CA ASN A 148 -12.36 -16.36 7.23
C ASN A 148 -12.13 -14.91 7.74
N MET A 149 -11.85 -14.02 6.81
CA MET A 149 -11.86 -12.58 7.04
C MET A 149 -13.16 -12.02 6.48
N ASN A 150 -14.10 -11.67 7.34
CA ASN A 150 -15.49 -11.35 7.05
C ASN A 150 -15.79 -10.51 5.80
N PHE A 151 -14.80 -9.80 5.23
CA PHE A 151 -15.00 -8.91 4.08
C PHE A 151 -13.91 -9.05 3.02
N VAL A 152 -12.83 -9.77 3.29
CA VAL A 152 -11.68 -9.85 2.40
C VAL A 152 -11.72 -11.16 1.64
N GLU A 153 -11.99 -11.12 0.35
CA GLU A 153 -11.91 -12.29 -0.53
C GLU A 153 -10.47 -12.54 -0.99
N TYR A 154 -9.73 -11.45 -1.18
CA TYR A 154 -8.33 -11.52 -1.59
C TYR A 154 -7.56 -10.29 -1.11
N MET A 155 -6.31 -10.50 -0.74
CA MET A 155 -5.38 -9.43 -0.49
C MET A 155 -3.97 -9.85 -0.87
N ASN A 156 -3.27 -8.97 -1.57
CA ASN A 156 -1.87 -9.11 -1.91
C ASN A 156 -1.11 -7.85 -1.50
N ILE A 157 0.03 -8.04 -0.88
CA ILE A 157 0.96 -6.97 -0.48
C ILE A 157 2.31 -7.30 -1.11
N LYS A 158 2.90 -6.33 -1.79
CA LYS A 158 4.25 -6.43 -2.34
C LYS A 158 5.07 -5.26 -1.83
N GLN A 159 6.28 -5.54 -1.39
CA GLN A 159 7.23 -4.53 -0.93
C GLN A 159 8.60 -4.78 -1.53
N ASP A 160 9.20 -3.73 -2.06
CA ASP A 160 10.55 -3.73 -2.62
C ASP A 160 11.47 -2.86 -1.77
N TYR A 161 12.62 -3.38 -1.44
CA TYR A 161 13.60 -2.73 -0.59
C TYR A 161 14.94 -2.52 -1.32
N SER A 162 15.67 -1.48 -0.93
CA SER A 162 17.07 -1.32 -1.26
C SER A 162 17.92 -1.16 0.00
N ARG A 163 19.22 -1.37 -0.15
CA ARG A 163 20.18 -1.22 0.93
C ARG A 163 21.09 -0.05 0.61
N GLN A 164 21.23 0.84 1.58
CA GLN A 164 22.21 1.92 1.52
C GLN A 164 23.63 1.40 1.80
N PRO A 165 24.69 2.14 1.42
CA PRO A 165 26.07 1.74 1.68
C PRO A 165 26.39 1.51 3.17
N ASP A 166 25.70 2.18 4.07
CA ASP A 166 25.82 2.01 5.53
C ASP A 166 25.05 0.79 6.08
N GLY A 167 24.39 0.04 5.19
CA GLY A 167 23.56 -1.12 5.55
C GLY A 167 22.10 -0.78 5.90
N THR A 168 21.72 0.50 5.91
CA THR A 168 20.33 0.91 6.18
C THR A 168 19.40 0.35 5.12
N ARG A 169 18.29 -0.24 5.56
CA ARG A 169 17.23 -0.73 4.69
C ARG A 169 16.25 0.39 4.39
N ILE A 170 15.87 0.51 3.12
CA ILE A 170 14.89 1.49 2.65
C ILE A 170 13.79 0.76 1.88
N LEU A 171 12.54 1.10 2.18
CA LEU A 171 11.38 0.70 1.38
C LEU A 171 11.32 1.61 0.15
N ASN A 172 11.39 1.03 -1.04
CA ASN A 172 11.31 1.80 -2.29
C ASN A 172 9.88 1.86 -2.83
N LYS A 173 9.17 0.74 -2.71
CA LYS A 173 7.82 0.61 -3.25
C LYS A 173 6.98 -0.34 -2.42
N GLU A 174 5.74 0.05 -2.21
CA GLU A 174 4.71 -0.82 -1.66
C GLU A 174 3.51 -0.83 -2.60
N THR A 175 2.95 -2.03 -2.83
CA THR A 175 1.70 -2.20 -3.55
C THR A 175 0.78 -3.06 -2.70
N LEU A 176 -0.44 -2.59 -2.48
CA LEU A 176 -1.50 -3.34 -1.83
C LEU A 176 -2.68 -3.45 -2.78
N THR A 177 -3.16 -4.67 -3.00
CA THR A 177 -4.36 -4.95 -3.78
C THR A 177 -5.29 -5.79 -2.93
N ALA A 178 -6.55 -5.40 -2.83
CA ALA A 178 -7.56 -6.14 -2.10
C ALA A 178 -8.88 -6.22 -2.87
N GLU A 179 -9.51 -7.38 -2.80
CA GLU A 179 -10.91 -7.57 -3.18
C GLU A 179 -11.74 -7.80 -1.92
N LEU A 180 -12.73 -6.97 -1.73
CA LEU A 180 -13.56 -6.91 -0.53
C LEU A 180 -15.01 -7.11 -0.93
N LYS A 181 -15.73 -7.94 -0.18
CA LYS A 181 -17.17 -8.19 -0.40
C LYS A 181 -17.94 -7.89 0.86
N LEU A 182 -18.78 -6.88 0.81
CA LEU A 182 -19.68 -6.57 1.91
C LEU A 182 -20.84 -7.55 1.94
N VAL A 183 -21.19 -8.05 3.13
CA VAL A 183 -22.17 -9.12 3.36
C VAL A 183 -23.56 -8.82 2.78
N ASN A 184 -23.92 -7.55 2.62
CA ASN A 184 -25.21 -7.08 2.11
C ASN A 184 -25.13 -6.33 0.79
N ALA A 185 -23.95 -6.25 0.15
CA ALA A 185 -23.78 -5.56 -1.12
C ALA A 185 -23.81 -6.56 -2.28
N LEU A 186 -24.57 -6.23 -3.33
CA LEU A 186 -24.60 -7.01 -4.56
C LEU A 186 -23.27 -7.00 -5.31
N ASN A 187 -22.40 -6.03 -4.99
CA ASN A 187 -21.11 -5.82 -5.66
C ASN A 187 -19.98 -5.80 -4.63
N GLY A 188 -18.85 -6.38 -5.01
CA GLY A 188 -17.60 -6.27 -4.25
C GLY A 188 -16.89 -4.93 -4.50
N PHE A 189 -15.87 -4.65 -3.67
CA PHE A 189 -14.98 -3.51 -3.85
C PHE A 189 -13.59 -4.01 -4.22
N TYR A 190 -13.00 -3.37 -5.22
CA TYR A 190 -11.61 -3.54 -5.57
C TYR A 190 -10.83 -2.32 -5.11
N ALA A 191 -9.80 -2.53 -4.31
CA ALA A 191 -8.90 -1.49 -3.85
C ALA A 191 -7.48 -1.78 -4.32
N HIS A 192 -6.83 -0.77 -4.88
CA HIS A 192 -5.44 -0.84 -5.27
C HIS A 192 -4.71 0.41 -4.77
N ARG A 193 -3.62 0.20 -4.03
CA ARG A 193 -2.74 1.27 -3.56
C ARG A 193 -1.32 0.99 -4.00
N GLU A 194 -0.67 2.00 -4.53
CA GLU A 194 0.76 2.00 -4.81
C GLU A 194 1.41 3.18 -4.12
N VAL A 195 2.48 2.94 -3.37
CA VAL A 195 3.31 3.97 -2.73
C VAL A 195 4.73 3.79 -3.21
N VAL A 196 5.34 4.87 -3.68
CA VAL A 196 6.75 4.91 -4.08
C VAL A 196 7.47 5.90 -3.20
N TYR A 197 8.61 5.47 -2.66
CA TYR A 197 9.44 6.24 -1.76
C TYR A 197 10.76 6.59 -2.46
N ALA A 198 11.16 7.85 -2.37
CA ALA A 198 12.42 8.34 -2.90
C ALA A 198 12.96 9.51 -2.08
N ASN A 199 14.12 10.00 -2.44
CA ASN A 199 14.73 11.19 -1.84
C ASN A 199 14.97 11.08 -0.32
N TYR A 200 15.42 9.93 0.12
CA TYR A 200 15.74 9.70 1.52
C TYR A 200 16.84 10.66 2.01
N ASN A 201 16.59 11.29 3.14
CA ASN A 201 17.57 12.13 3.83
C ASN A 201 17.65 11.69 5.30
N PHE A 202 18.87 11.36 5.75
CA PHE A 202 19.13 10.92 7.12
C PHE A 202 19.69 12.06 7.99
N GLU A 203 19.79 13.26 7.43
CA GLU A 203 20.24 14.43 8.17
C GLU A 203 19.09 15.04 8.98
N ASN A 204 19.44 15.47 10.19
CA ASN A 204 18.50 16.20 11.03
C ASN A 204 18.38 17.64 10.51
N THR A 205 17.18 18.04 10.09
CA THR A 205 16.90 19.38 9.58
C THR A 205 15.95 20.14 10.51
N PRO A 206 16.15 21.48 10.70
CA PRO A 206 15.24 22.28 11.53
C PRO A 206 13.77 22.21 11.06
N ALA A 207 13.54 22.08 9.75
CA ALA A 207 12.20 21.92 9.19
C ALA A 207 11.59 20.56 9.58
N GLY A 208 12.38 19.48 9.50
CA GLY A 208 11.96 18.15 9.91
C GLY A 208 11.64 18.08 11.40
N GLU A 209 12.46 18.66 12.25
CA GLU A 209 12.21 18.73 13.69
C GLU A 209 10.89 19.45 14.00
N LYS A 210 10.61 20.58 13.33
CA LYS A 210 9.34 21.29 13.50
C LYS A 210 8.14 20.43 13.16
N ILE A 211 8.21 19.63 12.10
CA ILE A 211 7.15 18.69 11.71
C ILE A 211 7.02 17.57 12.75
N LEU A 212 8.15 16.99 13.19
CA LEU A 212 8.16 15.91 14.19
C LEU A 212 7.58 16.34 15.54
N GLU A 213 7.69 17.61 15.91
CA GLU A 213 7.10 18.14 17.15
C GLU A 213 5.60 18.48 17.02
N SER A 214 5.02 18.39 15.83
CA SER A 214 3.58 18.59 15.66
C SER A 214 2.77 17.59 16.49
N PRO A 215 1.67 18.04 17.15
CA PRO A 215 0.74 17.14 17.83
C PRO A 215 -0.04 16.25 16.84
N ALA A 216 -0.26 16.70 15.61
CA ALA A 216 -0.96 15.95 14.57
C ALA A 216 -0.02 14.94 13.91
N LYS A 217 -0.50 13.71 13.69
CA LYS A 217 0.25 12.69 12.93
C LYS A 217 0.43 13.08 11.47
N VAL A 218 -0.57 13.71 10.90
CA VAL A 218 -0.56 14.25 9.54
C VAL A 218 -0.60 15.77 9.61
N VAL A 219 0.38 16.42 9.01
CA VAL A 219 0.48 17.87 8.86
C VAL A 219 0.21 18.16 7.39
N GLU A 220 -0.80 18.93 7.08
CA GLU A 220 -1.18 19.23 5.71
C GLU A 220 -0.96 20.70 5.39
N GLU A 221 -0.41 20.99 4.20
CA GLU A 221 -0.28 22.36 3.71
C GLU A 221 -1.65 22.93 3.33
N ASP A 222 -1.91 24.20 3.65
CA ASP A 222 -3.19 24.87 3.39
C ASP A 222 -3.59 24.84 1.90
N ASN A 223 -2.61 24.78 1.01
CA ASN A 223 -2.81 24.72 -0.44
C ASN A 223 -2.71 23.32 -1.03
N SER A 224 -2.61 22.28 -0.22
CA SER A 224 -2.39 20.89 -0.67
C SER A 224 -3.38 20.42 -1.74
N MET A 225 -4.64 20.83 -1.63
CA MET A 225 -5.69 20.51 -2.59
C MET A 225 -5.73 21.41 -3.84
N LYS A 226 -4.91 22.45 -3.88
CA LYS A 226 -4.90 23.47 -4.95
C LYS A 226 -3.56 23.54 -5.68
N GLN A 227 -2.76 22.49 -5.60
CA GLN A 227 -1.46 22.42 -6.24
C GLN A 227 -1.58 22.46 -7.77
N SER A 228 -0.64 23.16 -8.42
CA SER A 228 -0.61 23.33 -9.88
C SER A 228 -0.18 22.04 -10.60
N ASP A 229 -0.42 21.97 -11.90
CA ASP A 229 0.01 20.83 -12.70
C ASP A 229 1.55 20.73 -12.79
N GLU A 230 2.25 21.87 -12.71
CA GLU A 230 3.72 21.92 -12.64
C GLU A 230 4.22 21.29 -11.33
N PHE A 231 3.55 21.57 -10.19
CA PHE A 231 3.87 20.92 -8.91
C PHE A 231 3.74 19.40 -9.03
N TRP A 232 2.63 18.91 -9.59
CA TRP A 232 2.41 17.48 -9.78
C TRP A 232 3.45 16.84 -10.70
N ALA A 233 3.77 17.50 -11.82
CA ALA A 233 4.79 17.01 -12.77
C ALA A 233 6.20 16.95 -12.12
N ALA A 234 6.52 17.90 -11.25
CA ALA A 234 7.83 17.97 -10.60
C ALA A 234 8.01 16.99 -9.42
N ASN A 235 6.90 16.58 -8.76
CA ASN A 235 6.95 15.80 -7.53
C ASN A 235 6.46 14.35 -7.68
N ARG A 236 5.80 14.00 -8.78
CA ARG A 236 5.44 12.60 -9.04
C ARG A 236 6.67 11.75 -9.25
N LEU A 237 6.69 10.61 -8.59
CA LEU A 237 7.72 9.58 -8.76
C LEU A 237 7.34 8.55 -9.82
N ASN A 238 6.03 8.42 -10.12
CA ASN A 238 5.50 7.55 -11.15
C ASN A 238 4.79 8.34 -12.25
N GLU A 239 4.81 7.81 -13.46
CA GLU A 239 3.93 8.31 -14.53
C GLU A 239 2.48 7.96 -14.22
N VAL A 240 1.57 8.85 -14.60
CA VAL A 240 0.12 8.59 -14.49
C VAL A 240 -0.23 7.45 -15.45
N THR A 241 -0.75 6.37 -14.92
CA THR A 241 -1.11 5.21 -15.74
C THR A 241 -2.29 5.52 -16.67
N GLU A 242 -2.42 4.78 -17.77
CA GLU A 242 -3.58 4.89 -18.67
C GLU A 242 -4.91 4.66 -17.91
N LYS A 243 -4.90 3.79 -16.90
CA LYS A 243 -6.05 3.53 -16.04
C LYS A 243 -6.45 4.77 -15.24
N GLU A 244 -5.50 5.42 -14.61
CA GLU A 244 -5.74 6.67 -13.85
C GLU A 244 -6.25 7.79 -14.75
N GLN A 245 -5.69 7.94 -15.95
CA GLN A 245 -6.17 8.89 -16.95
C GLN A 245 -7.62 8.57 -17.36
N SER A 246 -7.95 7.31 -17.57
CA SER A 246 -9.30 6.86 -17.90
C SER A 246 -10.31 7.17 -16.79
N VAL A 247 -9.92 6.93 -15.52
CA VAL A 247 -10.73 7.30 -14.35
C VAL A 247 -10.98 8.80 -14.29
N GLN A 248 -9.92 9.61 -14.44
CA GLN A 248 -10.04 11.07 -14.43
C GLN A 248 -10.97 11.57 -15.53
N LYS A 249 -10.85 11.01 -16.75
CA LYS A 249 -11.71 11.33 -17.88
C LYS A 249 -13.16 10.93 -17.62
N MET A 250 -13.40 9.71 -17.15
CA MET A 250 -14.73 9.22 -16.78
C MET A 250 -15.39 10.14 -15.74
N MET A 251 -14.66 10.51 -14.68
CA MET A 251 -15.18 11.40 -13.63
C MET A 251 -15.52 12.80 -14.16
N LYS A 252 -14.71 13.32 -15.07
CA LYS A 252 -14.99 14.60 -15.74
C LYS A 252 -16.25 14.54 -16.59
N GLU A 253 -16.45 13.45 -17.33
CA GLU A 253 -17.65 13.23 -18.13
C GLU A 253 -18.90 13.05 -17.25
N LEU A 254 -18.82 12.29 -16.17
CA LEU A 254 -19.91 12.10 -15.22
C LEU A 254 -20.33 13.40 -14.57
N ARG A 255 -19.39 14.21 -14.09
CA ARG A 255 -19.69 15.54 -13.48
C ARG A 255 -20.34 16.51 -14.44
N ASN A 256 -20.08 16.39 -15.74
CA ASN A 256 -20.69 17.23 -16.78
C ASN A 256 -22.07 16.71 -17.21
N ASN A 257 -22.49 15.53 -16.73
CA ASN A 257 -23.79 14.95 -17.07
C ASN A 257 -24.87 15.48 -16.09
N PRO A 258 -25.96 16.13 -16.57
CA PRO A 258 -27.02 16.61 -15.69
C PRO A 258 -27.67 15.51 -14.84
N LEU A 259 -27.70 14.26 -15.32
CA LEU A 259 -28.22 13.11 -14.56
C LEU A 259 -27.38 12.74 -13.35
N TYR A 260 -26.11 13.14 -13.29
CA TYR A 260 -25.21 12.89 -12.17
C TYR A 260 -25.72 13.54 -10.85
N TYR A 261 -26.41 14.65 -10.93
CA TYR A 261 -26.96 15.34 -9.76
C TYR A 261 -28.31 14.79 -9.28
N TRP A 262 -28.84 13.76 -9.97
CA TRP A 262 -30.11 13.11 -9.64
C TRP A 262 -29.93 11.67 -9.11
N LEU A 263 -28.70 11.15 -9.12
CA LEU A 263 -28.28 9.87 -8.53
C LEU A 263 -27.77 10.07 -7.11
#